data_3000f64d22fe4713cb926b65233253f1
#
_entry.id   3000f64d22fe4713cb926b65233253f1
#
_cell.length_a   1.000
_cell.length_b   1.000
_cell.length_c   1.000
_cell.angle_alpha   90.00
_cell.angle_beta   90.00
_cell.angle_gamma   90.00
#
_symmetry.space_group_name_H-M   'P 1'
#
loop_
_entity.id
_entity.type
_entity.pdbx_description
1 polymer ?
#
loop_
_entity_poly.entity_id
_entity_poly.type
_entity_poly.pdbx_seq_one_letter_code
_entity_poly.pdbx_strand_id
1 'polypeptide(L)'
;MTRQAVLPISLLLIAYLVVGALFAVRTPLWQAPDEPAHYNYIRQLAQDGCCPTIQLGDWDSALLDSLKAERFAAAGDLSSIQYEDHQPPLYYLLQTPLFLLTQGSVIALRLGSVILGAGIVLAAYAITRLLLPQQPALALATAALVAFLPQHVAILASINNDALGNLLVALTLLALLHHLQGAAVRPWHLGLLVGIGLLTKVSTIFLAGLVPLMLIIQGMWVQRVAFTVLVR
;
A
#
# COMPACT_ATOMS: atom_id res chain seq x y z
N MET A 1 -9.01 15.94 -16.99
CA MET A 1 -7.99 16.81 -16.38
C MET A 1 -7.56 17.81 -17.46
N THR A 2 -7.58 19.12 -17.17
CA THR A 2 -7.03 20.13 -18.08
C THR A 2 -5.50 20.01 -18.15
N ARG A 3 -4.87 20.35 -19.28
CA ARG A 3 -3.41 20.35 -19.42
C ARG A 3 -2.67 21.11 -18.30
N GLN A 4 -3.31 22.15 -17.75
CA GLN A 4 -2.77 22.95 -16.66
C GLN A 4 -2.69 22.21 -15.31
N ALA A 5 -3.49 21.16 -15.10
CA ALA A 5 -3.46 20.36 -13.86
C ALA A 5 -2.51 19.16 -13.94
N VAL A 6 -2.15 18.71 -15.14
CA VAL A 6 -1.29 17.52 -15.34
C VAL A 6 0.17 17.83 -14.98
N LEU A 7 0.70 18.97 -15.42
CA LEU A 7 2.11 19.30 -15.19
C LEU A 7 2.53 19.34 -13.71
N PRO A 8 1.80 20.03 -12.79
CA PRO A 8 2.19 20.08 -11.39
C PRO A 8 2.19 18.71 -10.70
N ILE A 9 1.18 17.86 -10.95
CA ILE A 9 1.14 16.51 -10.35
C ILE A 9 2.23 15.60 -10.93
N SER A 10 2.56 15.73 -12.22
CA SER A 10 3.65 14.96 -12.83
C SER A 10 5.02 15.34 -12.23
N LEU A 11 5.28 16.63 -12.03
CA LEU A 11 6.51 17.11 -11.39
C LEU A 11 6.61 16.62 -9.95
N LEU A 12 5.50 16.64 -9.20
CA LEU A 12 5.44 16.13 -7.84
C LEU A 12 5.73 14.62 -7.78
N LEU A 13 5.16 13.84 -8.72
CA LEU A 13 5.42 12.40 -8.82
C LEU A 13 6.88 12.10 -9.17
N ILE A 14 7.47 12.85 -10.10
CA ILE A 14 8.90 12.71 -10.42
C ILE A 14 9.75 13.00 -9.16
N ALA A 15 9.45 14.08 -8.45
CA ALA A 15 10.15 14.41 -7.21
C ALA A 15 9.99 13.30 -6.15
N TYR A 16 8.77 12.74 -5.99
CA TYR A 16 8.52 11.60 -5.10
C TYR A 16 9.35 10.38 -5.50
N LEU A 17 9.34 10.00 -6.79
CA LEU A 17 10.10 8.85 -7.27
C LEU A 17 11.60 9.03 -7.06
N VAL A 18 12.13 10.24 -7.27
CA VAL A 18 13.55 10.55 -7.00
C VAL A 18 13.85 10.41 -5.50
N VAL A 19 13.05 11.01 -4.64
CA VAL A 19 13.24 10.93 -3.17
C VAL A 19 13.08 9.49 -2.69
N GLY A 20 12.04 8.77 -3.12
CA GLY A 20 11.84 7.37 -2.79
C GLY A 20 13.00 6.47 -3.26
N ALA A 21 13.51 6.70 -4.47
CA ALA A 21 14.68 5.98 -4.97
C ALA A 21 15.95 6.28 -4.14
N LEU A 22 16.14 7.53 -3.72
CA LEU A 22 17.25 7.89 -2.83
C LEU A 22 17.12 7.19 -1.48
N PHE A 23 15.92 7.12 -0.88
CA PHE A 23 15.67 6.35 0.34
C PHE A 23 15.95 4.86 0.11
N ALA A 24 15.43 4.26 -0.98
CA ALA A 24 15.63 2.85 -1.31
C ALA A 24 17.11 2.46 -1.42
N VAL A 25 17.94 3.36 -1.98
CA VAL A 25 19.38 3.11 -2.20
C VAL A 25 20.23 3.47 -0.96
N ARG A 26 19.86 4.54 -0.22
CA ARG A 26 20.68 5.05 0.88
C ARG A 26 20.36 4.43 2.23
N THR A 27 19.16 3.89 2.42
CA THR A 27 18.84 3.14 3.65
C THR A 27 19.69 1.87 3.69
N PRO A 28 20.52 1.69 4.72
CA PRO A 28 21.33 0.49 4.85
C PRO A 28 20.46 -0.77 4.77
N LEU A 29 21.07 -1.87 4.35
CA LEU A 29 20.37 -3.15 4.23
C LEU A 29 19.80 -3.58 5.58
N TRP A 30 18.56 -4.06 5.57
CA TRP A 30 17.87 -4.66 6.71
C TRP A 30 17.54 -3.69 7.87
N GLN A 31 17.82 -2.40 7.73
CA GLN A 31 17.50 -1.40 8.77
C GLN A 31 16.10 -0.79 8.63
N ALA A 32 15.38 -1.09 7.56
CA ALA A 32 13.97 -0.78 7.50
C ALA A 32 13.17 -1.78 8.37
N PRO A 33 12.08 -1.34 9.03
CA PRO A 33 11.27 -2.22 9.88
C PRO A 33 10.81 -3.47 9.13
N ASP A 34 11.00 -4.64 9.77
CA ASP A 34 10.53 -5.97 9.34
C ASP A 34 11.04 -6.43 7.96
N GLU A 35 11.94 -5.64 7.33
CA GLU A 35 12.43 -5.88 5.97
C GLU A 35 13.07 -7.26 5.77
N PRO A 36 13.90 -7.82 6.70
CA PRO A 36 14.44 -9.17 6.54
C PRO A 36 13.35 -10.23 6.43
N ALA A 37 12.30 -10.15 7.26
CA ALA A 37 11.22 -11.13 7.25
C ALA A 37 10.38 -11.03 5.98
N HIS A 38 10.02 -9.81 5.54
CA HIS A 38 9.33 -9.60 4.27
C HIS A 38 10.15 -10.08 3.06
N TYR A 39 11.47 -9.85 3.07
CA TYR A 39 12.36 -10.36 2.03
C TYR A 39 12.40 -11.90 2.01
N ASN A 40 12.49 -12.53 3.18
CA ASN A 40 12.51 -13.99 3.31
C ASN A 40 11.22 -14.62 2.81
N TYR A 41 10.07 -13.99 3.05
CA TYR A 41 8.79 -14.44 2.48
C TYR A 41 8.86 -14.49 0.94
N ILE A 42 9.35 -13.42 0.28
CA ILE A 42 9.51 -13.39 -1.19
C ILE A 42 10.48 -14.46 -1.64
N ARG A 43 11.59 -14.68 -0.90
CA ARG A 43 12.59 -15.70 -1.20
C ARG A 43 11.98 -17.11 -1.13
N GLN A 44 11.21 -17.42 -0.07
CA GLN A 44 10.53 -18.71 0.08
C GLN A 44 9.56 -18.94 -1.10
N LEU A 45 8.75 -17.94 -1.48
CA LEU A 45 7.88 -18.05 -2.66
C LEU A 45 8.66 -18.35 -3.95
N ALA A 46 9.84 -17.75 -4.11
CA ALA A 46 10.68 -17.93 -5.30
C ALA A 46 11.35 -19.30 -5.35
N GLN A 47 11.68 -19.89 -4.19
CA GLN A 47 12.44 -21.13 -4.08
C GLN A 47 11.56 -22.35 -3.84
N ASP A 48 10.56 -22.23 -2.96
CA ASP A 48 9.78 -23.35 -2.43
C ASP A 48 8.33 -23.36 -2.93
N GLY A 49 7.88 -22.23 -3.50
CA GLY A 49 6.49 -22.04 -3.97
C GLY A 49 5.55 -21.49 -2.90
N CYS A 50 4.26 -21.46 -3.20
CA CYS A 50 3.25 -20.88 -2.31
C CYS A 50 2.69 -21.92 -1.33
N CYS A 51 2.38 -21.54 -0.12
CA CYS A 51 2.64 -20.26 0.54
C CYS A 51 3.33 -20.55 1.87
N PRO A 52 4.28 -19.73 2.30
CA PRO A 52 4.88 -19.86 3.62
C PRO A 52 3.83 -19.83 4.73
N THR A 53 4.10 -20.54 5.82
CA THR A 53 3.23 -20.60 7.00
C THR A 53 4.09 -20.47 8.25
N ILE A 54 3.70 -19.59 9.14
CA ILE A 54 4.44 -19.34 10.38
C ILE A 54 4.58 -20.61 11.22
N GLN A 55 5.79 -20.85 11.71
CA GLN A 55 6.16 -22.01 12.51
C GLN A 55 6.85 -21.60 13.82
N LEU A 56 6.97 -22.57 14.74
CA LEU A 56 7.73 -22.37 15.96
C LEU A 56 9.23 -22.19 15.60
N GLY A 57 9.79 -21.06 16.04
CA GLY A 57 11.19 -20.70 15.75
C GLY A 57 11.35 -19.57 14.73
N ASP A 58 10.30 -19.20 13.98
CA ASP A 58 10.33 -18.09 13.02
C ASP A 58 10.49 -16.71 13.67
N TRP A 59 10.28 -16.66 14.99
CA TRP A 59 10.53 -15.50 15.83
C TRP A 59 11.60 -15.81 16.88
N ASP A 60 12.80 -15.31 16.67
CA ASP A 60 13.90 -15.32 17.63
C ASP A 60 14.22 -13.88 18.05
N SER A 61 13.70 -13.47 19.21
CA SER A 61 13.90 -12.12 19.75
C SER A 61 15.35 -11.84 20.11
N ALA A 62 16.08 -12.85 20.62
CA ALA A 62 17.47 -12.69 21.02
C ALA A 62 18.37 -12.45 19.80
N LEU A 63 18.16 -13.22 18.73
CA LEU A 63 18.85 -13.01 17.44
C LEU A 63 18.52 -11.63 16.87
N LEU A 64 17.23 -11.26 16.81
CA LEU A 64 16.79 -9.98 16.27
C LEU A 64 17.37 -8.79 17.05
N ASP A 65 17.41 -8.87 18.37
CA ASP A 65 17.95 -7.80 19.22
C ASP A 65 19.46 -7.68 19.04
N SER A 66 20.19 -8.77 18.90
CA SER A 66 21.62 -8.75 18.60
C SER A 66 21.92 -8.14 17.21
N LEU A 67 21.17 -8.54 16.18
CA LEU A 67 21.31 -8.00 14.82
C LEU A 67 20.99 -6.49 14.77
N LYS A 68 19.93 -6.06 15.46
CA LYS A 68 19.58 -4.64 15.58
C LYS A 68 20.65 -3.83 16.31
N ALA A 69 21.20 -4.37 17.40
CA ALA A 69 22.27 -3.71 18.17
C ALA A 69 23.52 -3.49 17.30
N GLU A 70 23.83 -4.43 16.42
CA GLU A 70 24.96 -4.36 15.48
C GLU A 70 24.57 -3.68 14.14
N ARG A 71 23.37 -3.13 14.03
CA ARG A 71 22.81 -2.50 12.82
C ARG A 71 22.91 -3.40 11.58
N PHE A 72 22.78 -4.70 11.76
CA PHE A 72 22.95 -5.73 10.72
C PHE A 72 24.32 -5.68 10.01
N ALA A 73 25.35 -5.07 10.63
CA ALA A 73 26.67 -4.91 9.99
C ALA A 73 27.39 -6.24 9.75
N ALA A 74 27.20 -7.20 10.65
CA ALA A 74 27.74 -8.57 10.54
C ALA A 74 26.65 -9.59 10.17
N ALA A 75 25.56 -9.15 9.52
CA ALA A 75 24.47 -10.04 9.17
C ALA A 75 24.96 -11.13 8.21
N GLY A 76 25.09 -12.32 8.76
CA GLY A 76 25.33 -13.55 8.01
C GLY A 76 24.04 -14.06 7.37
N ASP A 77 23.70 -15.31 7.64
CA ASP A 77 22.44 -15.90 7.16
C ASP A 77 21.24 -15.36 7.96
N LEU A 78 20.36 -14.64 7.29
CA LEU A 78 19.10 -14.12 7.85
C LEU A 78 17.91 -15.03 7.57
N SER A 79 18.13 -16.24 7.04
CA SER A 79 17.08 -17.14 6.55
C SER A 79 16.09 -17.59 7.63
N SER A 80 16.49 -17.55 8.89
CA SER A 80 15.63 -17.89 10.04
C SER A 80 14.66 -16.79 10.47
N ILE A 81 14.76 -15.58 9.89
CA ILE A 81 13.86 -14.46 10.22
C ILE A 81 12.62 -14.58 9.33
N GLN A 82 11.58 -15.27 9.80
CA GLN A 82 10.41 -15.64 9.01
C GLN A 82 9.08 -15.28 9.70
N TYR A 83 9.11 -14.41 10.70
CA TYR A 83 7.92 -14.08 11.49
C TYR A 83 6.80 -13.37 10.72
N GLU A 84 7.02 -12.91 9.49
CA GLU A 84 5.99 -12.36 8.61
C GLU A 84 5.27 -13.43 7.77
N ASP A 85 5.59 -14.71 7.92
CA ASP A 85 4.97 -15.83 7.20
C ASP A 85 3.47 -16.02 7.55
N HIS A 86 2.97 -15.30 8.54
CA HIS A 86 1.54 -15.19 8.85
C HIS A 86 0.78 -14.21 7.92
N GLN A 87 1.47 -13.39 7.14
CA GLN A 87 0.84 -12.37 6.29
C GLN A 87 0.21 -12.99 5.03
N PRO A 88 -0.86 -12.37 4.50
CA PRO A 88 -1.45 -12.77 3.23
C PRO A 88 -0.46 -12.57 2.06
N PRO A 89 -0.49 -13.43 1.02
CA PRO A 89 0.62 -13.60 0.09
C PRO A 89 0.69 -12.59 -1.06
N LEU A 90 -0.34 -11.78 -1.32
CA LEU A 90 -0.48 -11.09 -2.62
C LEU A 90 0.66 -10.10 -2.91
N TYR A 91 1.09 -9.31 -1.92
CA TYR A 91 2.23 -8.40 -2.10
C TYR A 91 3.50 -9.16 -2.47
N TYR A 92 3.78 -10.26 -1.79
CA TYR A 92 4.98 -11.07 -1.99
C TYR A 92 4.95 -11.79 -3.34
N LEU A 93 3.79 -12.32 -3.75
CA LEU A 93 3.60 -12.88 -5.09
C LEU A 93 3.82 -11.84 -6.19
N LEU A 94 3.42 -10.58 -5.97
CA LEU A 94 3.67 -9.49 -6.92
C LEU A 94 5.16 -9.15 -7.02
N GLN A 95 5.91 -9.27 -5.92
CA GLN A 95 7.35 -9.00 -5.87
C GLN A 95 8.22 -10.19 -6.33
N THR A 96 7.69 -11.42 -6.30
CA THR A 96 8.44 -12.63 -6.69
C THR A 96 9.01 -12.58 -8.11
N PRO A 97 8.29 -12.15 -9.16
CA PRO A 97 8.88 -12.00 -10.49
C PRO A 97 10.06 -11.03 -10.52
N LEU A 98 9.97 -9.92 -9.79
CA LEU A 98 11.05 -8.94 -9.70
C LEU A 98 12.26 -9.53 -8.95
N PHE A 99 12.02 -10.29 -7.87
CA PHE A 99 13.05 -11.04 -7.16
C PHE A 99 13.82 -11.99 -8.10
N LEU A 100 13.11 -12.79 -8.87
CA LEU A 100 13.70 -13.74 -9.81
C LEU A 100 14.51 -13.03 -10.92
N LEU A 101 13.96 -11.96 -11.51
CA LEU A 101 14.61 -11.20 -12.58
C LEU A 101 15.88 -10.47 -12.11
N THR A 102 15.92 -10.06 -10.84
CA THR A 102 17.01 -9.25 -10.26
C THR A 102 17.92 -10.07 -9.32
N GLN A 103 17.75 -11.40 -9.30
CA GLN A 103 18.52 -12.31 -8.46
C GLN A 103 18.49 -11.90 -6.97
N GLY A 104 17.31 -11.53 -6.48
CA GLY A 104 17.10 -11.15 -5.08
C GLY A 104 17.61 -9.77 -4.70
N SER A 105 17.76 -8.83 -5.63
CA SER A 105 18.22 -7.47 -5.32
C SER A 105 17.24 -6.74 -4.39
N VAL A 106 17.66 -6.45 -3.17
CA VAL A 106 16.89 -5.69 -2.17
C VAL A 106 16.51 -4.31 -2.72
N ILE A 107 17.44 -3.63 -3.40
CA ILE A 107 17.18 -2.30 -3.99
C ILE A 107 16.07 -2.38 -5.04
N ALA A 108 16.07 -3.41 -5.90
CA ALA A 108 15.04 -3.58 -6.91
C ALA A 108 13.64 -3.77 -6.26
N LEU A 109 13.54 -4.61 -5.23
CA LEU A 109 12.30 -4.84 -4.49
C LEU A 109 11.80 -3.58 -3.78
N ARG A 110 12.70 -2.79 -3.18
CA ARG A 110 12.38 -1.48 -2.61
C ARG A 110 11.83 -0.51 -3.66
N LEU A 111 12.44 -0.47 -4.84
CA LEU A 111 11.96 0.36 -5.95
C LEU A 111 10.59 -0.10 -6.45
N GLY A 112 10.30 -1.40 -6.42
CA GLY A 112 8.94 -1.93 -6.66
C GLY A 112 7.92 -1.34 -5.69
N SER A 113 8.24 -1.26 -4.40
CA SER A 113 7.38 -0.63 -3.39
C SER A 113 7.24 0.89 -3.60
N VAL A 114 8.32 1.59 -4.00
CA VAL A 114 8.26 3.03 -4.35
C VAL A 114 7.27 3.29 -5.48
N ILE A 115 7.23 2.43 -6.49
CA ILE A 115 6.26 2.55 -7.60
C ILE A 115 4.82 2.41 -7.10
N LEU A 116 4.55 1.45 -6.21
CA LEU A 116 3.24 1.32 -5.57
C LEU A 116 2.88 2.59 -4.77
N GLY A 117 3.84 3.17 -4.08
CA GLY A 117 3.69 4.43 -3.36
C GLY A 117 3.31 5.62 -4.25
N ALA A 118 3.82 5.69 -5.48
CA ALA A 118 3.38 6.71 -6.45
C ALA A 118 1.87 6.61 -6.73
N GLY A 119 1.32 5.40 -6.75
CA GLY A 119 -0.13 5.17 -6.85
C GLY A 119 -0.90 5.75 -5.66
N ILE A 120 -0.36 5.67 -4.44
CA ILE A 120 -0.97 6.26 -3.24
C ILE A 120 -1.02 7.79 -3.36
N VAL A 121 0.07 8.41 -3.81
CA VAL A 121 0.14 9.87 -4.03
C VAL A 121 -0.90 10.31 -5.06
N LEU A 122 -1.04 9.56 -6.17
CA LEU A 122 -2.08 9.82 -7.19
C LEU A 122 -3.49 9.65 -6.65
N ALA A 123 -3.73 8.60 -5.84
CA ALA A 123 -5.04 8.37 -5.23
C ALA A 123 -5.41 9.50 -4.25
N ALA A 124 -4.47 9.98 -3.43
CA ALA A 124 -4.68 11.12 -2.53
C ALA A 124 -5.03 12.40 -3.30
N TYR A 125 -4.32 12.67 -4.40
CA TYR A 125 -4.66 13.77 -5.32
C TYR A 125 -6.07 13.60 -5.88
N ALA A 126 -6.41 12.41 -6.41
CA ALA A 126 -7.69 12.14 -7.04
C ALA A 126 -8.86 12.25 -6.04
N ILE A 127 -8.71 11.72 -4.82
CA ILE A 127 -9.71 11.83 -3.74
C ILE A 127 -9.99 13.30 -3.42
N THR A 128 -8.93 14.09 -3.22
CA THR A 128 -9.09 15.51 -2.91
C THR A 128 -9.73 16.28 -4.07
N ARG A 129 -9.36 15.97 -5.32
CA ARG A 129 -9.99 16.55 -6.51
C ARG A 129 -11.47 16.19 -6.64
N LEU A 130 -11.83 14.98 -6.23
CA LEU A 130 -13.21 14.50 -6.25
C LEU A 130 -14.09 15.20 -5.21
N LEU A 131 -13.55 15.40 -4.00
CA LEU A 131 -14.26 16.04 -2.88
C LEU A 131 -14.30 17.56 -3.02
N LEU A 132 -13.22 18.16 -3.51
CA LEU A 132 -13.02 19.61 -3.58
C LEU A 132 -12.60 20.03 -5.00
N PRO A 133 -13.50 19.89 -6.01
CA PRO A 133 -13.17 20.09 -7.42
C PRO A 133 -12.71 21.53 -7.74
N GLN A 134 -13.13 22.51 -6.94
CA GLN A 134 -12.77 23.92 -7.12
C GLN A 134 -11.42 24.30 -6.47
N GLN A 135 -10.78 23.38 -5.76
CA GLN A 135 -9.54 23.63 -5.01
C GLN A 135 -8.36 22.78 -5.51
N PRO A 136 -7.86 23.00 -6.74
CA PRO A 136 -6.76 22.21 -7.29
C PRO A 136 -5.45 22.35 -6.52
N ALA A 137 -5.20 23.51 -5.94
CA ALA A 137 -4.03 23.76 -5.10
C ALA A 137 -4.04 22.90 -3.82
N LEU A 138 -5.21 22.72 -3.19
CA LEU A 138 -5.36 21.88 -2.01
C LEU A 138 -5.12 20.40 -2.37
N ALA A 139 -5.60 19.93 -3.52
CA ALA A 139 -5.33 18.57 -3.98
C ALA A 139 -3.84 18.31 -4.19
N LEU A 140 -3.11 19.29 -4.76
CA LEU A 140 -1.67 19.20 -4.92
C LEU A 140 -0.95 19.24 -3.56
N ALA A 141 -1.40 20.09 -2.62
CA ALA A 141 -0.85 20.14 -1.27
C ALA A 141 -1.06 18.82 -0.49
N THR A 142 -2.26 18.21 -0.60
CA THR A 142 -2.53 16.89 -0.02
C THR A 142 -1.61 15.82 -0.60
N ALA A 143 -1.47 15.78 -1.92
CA ALA A 143 -0.56 14.83 -2.58
C ALA A 143 0.89 15.07 -2.17
N ALA A 144 1.34 16.33 -2.02
CA ALA A 144 2.68 16.68 -1.58
C ALA A 144 2.92 16.26 -0.12
N LEU A 145 1.93 16.46 0.77
CA LEU A 145 2.00 16.00 2.16
C LEU A 145 2.21 14.48 2.21
N VAL A 146 1.38 13.72 1.48
CA VAL A 146 1.50 12.25 1.41
C VAL A 146 2.84 11.84 0.80
N ALA A 147 3.28 12.51 -0.27
CA ALA A 147 4.52 12.19 -0.98
C ALA A 147 5.78 12.39 -0.13
N PHE A 148 5.79 13.40 0.77
CA PHE A 148 7.01 13.83 1.46
C PHE A 148 6.93 13.73 2.99
N LEU A 149 5.92 13.07 3.54
CA LEU A 149 5.93 12.69 4.95
C LEU A 149 7.06 11.67 5.19
N PRO A 150 8.11 12.01 5.98
CA PRO A 150 9.34 11.21 6.03
C PRO A 150 9.10 9.74 6.40
N GLN A 151 8.26 9.48 7.40
CA GLN A 151 7.89 8.12 7.80
C GLN A 151 7.22 7.33 6.66
N HIS A 152 6.33 7.98 5.91
CA HIS A 152 5.63 7.36 4.80
C HIS A 152 6.61 7.00 3.66
N VAL A 153 7.51 7.93 3.30
CA VAL A 153 8.55 7.66 2.29
C VAL A 153 9.46 6.51 2.73
N ALA A 154 9.90 6.50 4.00
CA ALA A 154 10.79 5.46 4.52
C ALA A 154 10.15 4.06 4.41
N ILE A 155 8.89 3.91 4.79
CA ILE A 155 8.17 2.62 4.70
C ILE A 155 7.92 2.23 3.23
N LEU A 156 7.50 3.17 2.38
CA LEU A 156 7.26 2.88 0.96
C LEU A 156 8.56 2.62 0.17
N ALA A 157 9.72 3.02 0.68
CA ALA A 157 11.03 2.73 0.10
C ALA A 157 11.70 1.52 0.75
N SER A 158 10.94 0.64 1.39
CA SER A 158 11.36 -0.64 1.96
C SER A 158 10.60 -1.82 1.34
N ILE A 159 11.05 -3.03 1.63
CA ILE A 159 10.30 -4.24 1.30
C ILE A 159 9.27 -4.43 2.41
N ASN A 160 8.01 -4.02 2.13
CA ASN A 160 6.93 -4.09 3.11
C ASN A 160 5.57 -4.14 2.40
N ASN A 161 4.67 -5.01 2.87
CA ASN A 161 3.32 -5.16 2.31
C ASN A 161 2.42 -3.94 2.54
N ASP A 162 2.83 -2.97 3.36
CA ASP A 162 2.17 -1.67 3.50
C ASP A 162 2.09 -0.90 2.19
N ALA A 163 3.06 -1.05 1.30
CA ALA A 163 3.05 -0.36 0.01
C ALA A 163 1.82 -0.73 -0.83
N LEU A 164 1.51 -2.02 -0.96
CA LEU A 164 0.32 -2.49 -1.67
C LEU A 164 -0.94 -2.32 -0.83
N GLY A 165 -0.90 -2.59 0.47
CA GLY A 165 -2.03 -2.47 1.39
C GLY A 165 -2.60 -1.04 1.40
N ASN A 166 -1.74 -0.04 1.59
CA ASN A 166 -2.14 1.37 1.60
C ASN A 166 -2.65 1.85 0.22
N LEU A 167 -2.07 1.34 -0.88
CA LEU A 167 -2.58 1.62 -2.22
C LEU A 167 -4.00 1.09 -2.39
N LEU A 168 -4.27 -0.15 -1.96
CA LEU A 168 -5.60 -0.75 -2.06
C LEU A 168 -6.62 -0.05 -1.17
N VAL A 169 -6.22 0.38 0.02
CA VAL A 169 -7.07 1.24 0.87
C VAL A 169 -7.43 2.54 0.13
N ALA A 170 -6.44 3.24 -0.42
CA ALA A 170 -6.68 4.49 -1.13
C ALA A 170 -7.56 4.31 -2.37
N LEU A 171 -7.34 3.24 -3.15
CA LEU A 171 -8.16 2.91 -4.32
C LEU A 171 -9.59 2.51 -3.93
N THR A 172 -9.76 1.76 -2.83
CA THR A 172 -11.09 1.40 -2.32
C THR A 172 -11.86 2.64 -1.88
N LEU A 173 -11.22 3.57 -1.15
CA LEU A 173 -11.85 4.82 -0.75
C LEU A 173 -12.21 5.69 -1.96
N LEU A 174 -11.32 5.79 -2.95
CA LEU A 174 -11.60 6.53 -4.19
C LEU A 174 -12.78 5.92 -4.94
N ALA A 175 -12.81 4.60 -5.09
CA ALA A 175 -13.91 3.89 -5.76
C ALA A 175 -15.23 4.03 -5.00
N LEU A 176 -15.19 3.95 -3.66
CA LEU A 176 -16.36 4.16 -2.80
C LEU A 176 -16.91 5.58 -2.96
N LEU A 177 -16.06 6.60 -2.93
CA LEU A 177 -16.47 7.99 -3.14
C LEU A 177 -17.09 8.20 -4.53
N HIS A 178 -16.52 7.61 -5.57
CA HIS A 178 -17.11 7.62 -6.91
C HIS A 178 -18.50 6.97 -6.93
N HIS A 179 -18.65 5.80 -6.27
CA HIS A 179 -19.93 5.12 -6.15
C HIS A 179 -20.97 5.99 -5.44
N LEU A 180 -20.60 6.60 -4.30
CA LEU A 180 -21.49 7.46 -3.53
C LEU A 180 -21.92 8.72 -4.30
N GLN A 181 -21.11 9.19 -5.25
CA GLN A 181 -21.46 10.31 -6.15
C GLN A 181 -22.23 9.88 -7.41
N GLY A 182 -22.64 8.62 -7.51
CA GLY A 182 -23.45 8.12 -8.62
C GLY A 182 -22.65 7.73 -9.88
N ALA A 183 -21.33 7.61 -9.78
CA ALA A 183 -20.53 7.11 -10.89
C ALA A 183 -20.76 5.60 -11.14
N ALA A 184 -20.36 5.10 -12.32
CA ALA A 184 -20.59 3.72 -12.77
C ALA A 184 -19.80 2.63 -11.98
N VAL A 185 -19.34 2.94 -10.77
CA VAL A 185 -18.69 1.97 -9.87
C VAL A 185 -19.77 1.10 -9.21
N ARG A 186 -19.80 -0.17 -9.53
CA ARG A 186 -20.78 -1.11 -8.95
C ARG A 186 -20.28 -1.68 -7.63
N PRO A 187 -21.15 -2.10 -6.69
CA PRO A 187 -20.77 -2.67 -5.40
C PRO A 187 -19.78 -3.84 -5.48
N TRP A 188 -19.87 -4.68 -6.53
CA TRP A 188 -18.94 -5.80 -6.69
C TRP A 188 -17.48 -5.36 -6.93
N HIS A 189 -17.24 -4.19 -7.57
CA HIS A 189 -15.88 -3.65 -7.71
C HIS A 189 -15.30 -3.31 -6.33
N LEU A 190 -16.13 -2.77 -5.43
CA LEU A 190 -15.72 -2.48 -4.05
C LEU A 190 -15.41 -3.78 -3.30
N GLY A 191 -16.26 -4.80 -3.44
CA GLY A 191 -16.02 -6.12 -2.87
C GLY A 191 -14.73 -6.76 -3.38
N LEU A 192 -14.43 -6.62 -4.68
CA LEU A 192 -13.18 -7.10 -5.27
C LEU A 192 -11.95 -6.38 -4.65
N LEU A 193 -11.99 -5.05 -4.54
CA LEU A 193 -10.90 -4.28 -3.94
C LEU A 193 -10.68 -4.65 -2.47
N VAL A 194 -11.77 -4.84 -1.70
CA VAL A 194 -11.68 -5.31 -0.31
C VAL A 194 -11.04 -6.70 -0.25
N GLY A 195 -11.48 -7.64 -1.10
CA GLY A 195 -10.92 -8.99 -1.16
C GLY A 195 -9.42 -8.98 -1.51
N ILE A 196 -9.00 -8.20 -2.50
CA ILE A 196 -7.59 -8.03 -2.88
C ILE A 196 -6.81 -7.39 -1.70
N GLY A 197 -7.41 -6.43 -0.99
CA GLY A 197 -6.84 -5.86 0.22
C GLY A 197 -6.56 -6.91 1.30
N LEU A 198 -7.55 -7.75 1.61
CA LEU A 198 -7.42 -8.84 2.58
C LEU A 198 -6.35 -9.86 2.19
N LEU A 199 -6.18 -10.13 0.89
CA LEU A 199 -5.11 -10.99 0.37
C LEU A 199 -3.73 -10.32 0.43
N THR A 200 -3.66 -9.01 0.74
CA THR A 200 -2.41 -8.26 0.83
C THR A 200 -1.97 -8.06 2.28
N LYS A 201 -2.88 -7.64 3.14
CA LYS A 201 -2.57 -7.33 4.54
C LYS A 201 -3.82 -7.44 5.43
N VAL A 202 -3.68 -8.16 6.55
CA VAL A 202 -4.80 -8.37 7.49
C VAL A 202 -5.39 -7.05 8.00
N SER A 203 -4.58 -6.03 8.19
CA SER A 203 -5.04 -4.72 8.67
C SER A 203 -6.07 -4.04 7.76
N THR A 204 -6.18 -4.44 6.46
CA THR A 204 -7.21 -3.91 5.55
C THR A 204 -8.63 -4.40 5.86
N ILE A 205 -8.80 -5.29 6.86
CA ILE A 205 -10.10 -5.86 7.26
C ILE A 205 -11.13 -4.80 7.62
N PHE A 206 -10.71 -3.63 8.10
CA PHE A 206 -11.64 -2.53 8.41
C PHE A 206 -12.45 -2.09 7.19
N LEU A 207 -11.93 -2.27 5.96
CA LEU A 207 -12.67 -2.00 4.72
C LEU A 207 -13.87 -2.92 4.55
N ALA A 208 -13.80 -4.17 5.06
CA ALA A 208 -14.91 -5.11 5.02
C ALA A 208 -16.08 -4.66 5.94
N GLY A 209 -15.83 -3.81 6.92
CA GLY A 209 -16.86 -3.14 7.72
C GLY A 209 -17.29 -1.80 7.12
N LEU A 210 -16.32 -0.98 6.68
CA LEU A 210 -16.58 0.37 6.19
C LEU A 210 -17.41 0.37 4.90
N VAL A 211 -17.06 -0.45 3.92
CA VAL A 211 -17.72 -0.45 2.61
C VAL A 211 -19.20 -0.85 2.72
N PRO A 212 -19.59 -1.97 3.34
CA PRO A 212 -20.99 -2.31 3.52
C PRO A 212 -21.77 -1.27 4.33
N LEU A 213 -21.16 -0.73 5.39
CA LEU A 213 -21.78 0.31 6.21
C LEU A 213 -22.16 1.53 5.35
N MET A 214 -21.25 1.99 4.52
CA MET A 214 -21.50 3.16 3.64
C MET A 214 -22.56 2.88 2.58
N LEU A 215 -22.60 1.65 2.02
CA LEU A 215 -23.62 1.24 1.07
C LEU A 215 -25.02 1.16 1.73
N ILE A 216 -25.11 0.67 2.97
CA ILE A 216 -26.36 0.64 3.74
C ILE A 216 -26.84 2.07 4.02
N ILE A 217 -25.96 2.96 4.50
CA ILE A 217 -26.30 4.35 4.75
C ILE A 217 -26.82 5.05 3.49
N GLN A 218 -26.13 4.85 2.36
CA GLN A 218 -26.57 5.40 1.07
C GLN A 218 -27.96 4.87 0.67
N GLY A 219 -28.20 3.56 0.80
CA GLY A 219 -29.51 2.94 0.50
C GLY A 219 -30.63 3.52 1.36
N MET A 220 -30.40 3.69 2.65
CA MET A 220 -31.35 4.32 3.59
C MET A 220 -31.65 5.78 3.24
N TRP A 221 -30.63 6.53 2.83
CA TRP A 221 -30.79 7.94 2.42
C TRP A 221 -31.64 8.06 1.15
N VAL A 222 -31.37 7.26 0.14
CA VAL A 222 -32.12 7.23 -1.12
C VAL A 222 -33.58 6.90 -0.86
N GLN A 223 -33.88 5.90 -0.01
CA GLN A 223 -35.26 5.53 0.36
C GLN A 223 -35.98 6.65 1.10
N ARG A 224 -35.33 7.35 2.03
CA ARG A 224 -35.93 8.48 2.74
C ARG A 224 -36.28 9.63 1.80
N VAL A 225 -35.39 9.97 0.87
CA VAL A 225 -35.64 11.04 -0.11
C VAL A 225 -36.81 10.67 -1.04
N ALA A 226 -36.86 9.42 -1.55
CA ALA A 226 -37.97 8.93 -2.37
C ALA A 226 -39.32 8.99 -1.63
N PHE A 227 -39.35 8.58 -0.35
CA PHE A 227 -40.58 8.64 0.47
C PHE A 227 -41.04 10.09 0.70
N THR A 228 -40.12 11.01 0.96
CA THR A 228 -40.45 12.43 1.20
C THR A 228 -41.01 13.13 -0.06
N VAL A 229 -40.56 12.69 -1.23
CA VAL A 229 -41.06 13.24 -2.54
C VAL A 229 -42.43 12.66 -2.88
N LEU A 230 -42.73 11.42 -2.47
CA LEU A 230 -44.05 10.78 -2.71
C LEU A 230 -45.17 11.27 -1.79
N VAL A 231 -44.81 11.89 -0.64
CA VAL A 231 -45.77 12.38 0.37
C VAL A 231 -46.03 13.88 0.23
N ARG A 232 -45.38 14.55 -0.71
CA ARG A 232 -45.66 15.94 -1.12
C ARG A 232 -46.42 15.99 -2.43
#